data_5447bcf1c044fa61305194532ec814a6
#
_entry.id   5447bcf1c044fa61305194532ec814a6
#
_cell.length_a   1.000
_cell.length_b   1.000
_cell.length_c   1.000
_cell.angle_alpha   90.00
_cell.angle_beta   90.00
_cell.angle_gamma   90.00
#
_symmetry.space_group_name_H-M   'P 1'
#
loop_
_entity.id
_entity.type
_entity.pdbx_description
1 polymer ?
#
loop_
_entity_poly.entity_id
_entity_poly.type
_entity_poly.pdbx_seq_one_letter_code
_entity_poly.pdbx_strand_id
1 'polypeptide(L)'
;KPLIQYAAEEAIAAGIDTLIFVTGRNKRAIEDHFDSNTELEMALRAVGKDEQADMVKNILPDGVECIFVRQSEQLGLGHAVLCAERVVGDEPFAVLLADDFITCRGRGVTADLARAFKVSGKTQLSVMEIHGPDIQKYGVVAPGAEPRSVAGLVEKPELDKAPSNLISIGRY
;
A
#
# COMPACT_ATOMS: atom_id res chain seq x y z
N LYS A 1 15.36 -4.70 -4.85
CA LYS A 1 13.99 -4.79 -5.35
C LYS A 1 13.31 -3.42 -5.33
N PRO A 2 12.30 -3.15 -6.19
CA PRO A 2 11.61 -1.87 -6.22
C PRO A 2 10.71 -1.66 -4.99
N LEU A 3 10.41 -0.39 -4.65
CA LEU A 3 9.59 -0.05 -3.49
C LEU A 3 8.20 -0.69 -3.52
N ILE A 4 7.58 -0.74 -4.70
CA ILE A 4 6.25 -1.35 -4.88
C ILE A 4 6.20 -2.82 -4.43
N GLN A 5 7.29 -3.56 -4.57
CA GLN A 5 7.36 -4.96 -4.13
C GLN A 5 7.32 -5.07 -2.61
N TYR A 6 7.89 -4.11 -1.86
CA TYR A 6 7.79 -4.13 -0.40
C TYR A 6 6.34 -3.95 0.06
N ALA A 7 5.58 -3.05 -0.60
CA ALA A 7 4.17 -2.87 -0.30
C ALA A 7 3.35 -4.13 -0.66
N ALA A 8 3.64 -4.77 -1.80
CA ALA A 8 3.01 -6.03 -2.19
C ALA A 8 3.28 -7.15 -1.17
N GLU A 9 4.55 -7.33 -0.77
CA GLU A 9 4.93 -8.32 0.24
C GLU A 9 4.28 -8.06 1.61
N GLU A 10 4.13 -6.79 2.00
CA GLU A 10 3.41 -6.41 3.22
C GLU A 10 1.94 -6.82 3.16
N ALA A 11 1.28 -6.57 2.01
CA ALA A 11 -0.11 -6.96 1.79
C ALA A 11 -0.27 -8.49 1.83
N ILE A 12 0.61 -9.22 1.14
CA ILE A 12 0.63 -10.70 1.13
C ILE A 12 0.85 -11.24 2.54
N ALA A 13 1.79 -10.68 3.30
CA ALA A 13 2.04 -11.08 4.70
C ALA A 13 0.84 -10.79 5.61
N ALA A 14 -0.02 -9.85 5.25
CA ALA A 14 -1.29 -9.59 5.94
C ALA A 14 -2.42 -10.57 5.58
N GLY A 15 -2.18 -11.49 4.63
CA GLY A 15 -3.14 -12.48 4.14
C GLY A 15 -4.02 -11.96 3.00
N ILE A 16 -3.58 -10.95 2.28
CA ILE A 16 -4.23 -10.44 1.06
C ILE A 16 -3.71 -11.25 -0.13
N ASP A 17 -4.59 -11.82 -0.91
CA ASP A 17 -4.30 -12.67 -2.08
C ASP A 17 -4.56 -11.98 -3.41
N THR A 18 -5.30 -10.89 -3.42
CA THR A 18 -5.60 -10.12 -4.63
C THR A 18 -5.01 -8.73 -4.53
N LEU A 19 -4.02 -8.45 -5.37
CA LEU A 19 -3.32 -7.15 -5.42
C LEU A 19 -3.85 -6.34 -6.60
N ILE A 20 -4.44 -5.19 -6.32
CA ILE A 20 -4.95 -4.28 -7.34
C ILE A 20 -4.01 -3.08 -7.45
N PHE A 21 -3.24 -3.01 -8.53
CA PHE A 21 -2.35 -1.90 -8.80
C PHE A 21 -3.06 -0.82 -9.61
N VAL A 22 -3.27 0.34 -8.99
CA VAL A 22 -3.78 1.51 -9.71
C VAL A 22 -2.60 2.27 -10.30
N THR A 23 -2.45 2.19 -11.61
CA THR A 23 -1.32 2.74 -12.34
C THR A 23 -1.73 3.91 -13.24
N GLY A 24 -0.76 4.73 -13.61
CA GLY A 24 -0.94 5.84 -14.55
C GLY A 24 -0.11 5.66 -15.82
N ARG A 25 -0.09 6.71 -16.63
CA ARG A 25 0.76 6.79 -17.80
C ARG A 25 2.24 6.66 -17.39
N ASN A 26 3.04 5.92 -18.16
CA ASN A 26 4.47 5.69 -17.94
C ASN A 26 4.82 4.84 -16.70
N LYS A 27 3.91 3.99 -16.23
CA LYS A 27 4.12 3.09 -15.09
C LYS A 27 4.18 1.60 -15.49
N ARG A 28 4.43 1.28 -16.77
CA ARG A 28 4.51 -0.10 -17.28
C ARG A 28 5.55 -0.96 -16.56
N ALA A 29 6.63 -0.36 -16.10
CA ALA A 29 7.63 -1.08 -15.32
C ALA A 29 7.09 -1.75 -14.05
N ILE A 30 5.95 -1.31 -13.53
CA ILE A 30 5.27 -1.98 -12.41
C ILE A 30 4.59 -3.25 -12.90
N GLU A 31 3.90 -3.19 -14.04
CA GLU A 31 3.24 -4.33 -14.68
C GLU A 31 4.32 -5.37 -15.05
N ASP A 32 5.33 -4.95 -15.81
CA ASP A 32 6.47 -5.80 -16.23
C ASP A 32 7.18 -6.47 -15.03
N HIS A 33 7.20 -5.81 -13.86
CA HIS A 33 7.88 -6.35 -12.69
C HIS A 33 7.15 -7.54 -12.05
N PHE A 34 5.83 -7.54 -12.10
CA PHE A 34 5.01 -8.61 -11.52
C PHE A 34 4.57 -9.66 -12.55
N ASP A 35 4.83 -9.41 -13.83
CA ASP A 35 4.61 -10.39 -14.88
C ASP A 35 5.70 -11.47 -14.91
N SER A 36 5.36 -12.64 -15.42
CA SER A 36 6.34 -13.71 -15.61
C SER A 36 7.38 -13.34 -16.66
N ASN A 37 8.67 -13.46 -16.33
CA ASN A 37 9.77 -13.19 -17.24
C ASN A 37 10.52 -14.49 -17.56
N THR A 38 9.93 -15.33 -18.41
CA THR A 38 10.46 -16.63 -18.78
C THR A 38 11.83 -16.52 -19.47
N GLU A 39 12.06 -15.48 -20.28
CA GLU A 39 13.34 -15.26 -20.95
C GLU A 39 14.47 -15.02 -19.95
N LEU A 40 14.24 -14.16 -18.97
CA LEU A 40 15.21 -13.88 -17.90
C LEU A 40 15.45 -15.11 -17.02
N GLU A 41 14.39 -15.84 -16.66
CA GLU A 41 14.51 -17.09 -15.91
C GLU A 41 15.40 -18.09 -16.64
N MET A 42 15.13 -18.35 -17.91
CA MET A 42 15.92 -19.27 -18.74
C MET A 42 17.37 -18.80 -18.89
N ALA A 43 17.61 -17.51 -19.11
CA ALA A 43 18.96 -16.96 -19.24
C ALA A 43 19.76 -17.11 -17.94
N LEU A 44 19.14 -16.91 -16.79
CA LEU A 44 19.77 -17.10 -15.47
C LEU A 44 20.13 -18.57 -15.22
N ARG A 45 19.22 -19.49 -15.53
CA ARG A 45 19.48 -20.94 -15.41
C ARG A 45 20.60 -21.42 -16.34
N ALA A 46 20.66 -20.90 -17.57
CA ALA A 46 21.69 -21.24 -18.54
C ALA A 46 23.12 -20.90 -18.07
N VAL A 47 23.27 -19.94 -17.15
CA VAL A 47 24.56 -19.55 -16.56
C VAL A 47 24.71 -20.02 -15.10
N GLY A 48 23.88 -20.97 -14.64
CA GLY A 48 23.97 -21.59 -13.31
C GLY A 48 23.52 -20.70 -12.17
N LYS A 49 22.71 -19.67 -12.43
CA LYS A 49 22.15 -18.75 -11.42
C LYS A 49 20.74 -19.16 -11.02
N ASP A 50 20.60 -20.40 -10.52
CA ASP A 50 19.29 -20.99 -10.21
C ASP A 50 18.55 -20.24 -9.11
N GLU A 51 19.23 -19.80 -8.04
CA GLU A 51 18.63 -19.02 -6.97
C GLU A 51 18.02 -17.71 -7.51
N GLN A 52 18.72 -17.01 -8.40
CA GLN A 52 18.20 -15.78 -9.01
C GLN A 52 17.04 -16.07 -9.96
N ALA A 53 17.09 -17.18 -10.69
CA ALA A 53 15.99 -17.63 -11.54
C ALA A 53 14.73 -17.91 -10.70
N ASP A 54 14.88 -18.58 -9.56
CA ASP A 54 13.79 -18.85 -8.64
C ASP A 54 13.23 -17.55 -8.00
N MET A 55 14.09 -16.59 -7.70
CA MET A 55 13.65 -15.26 -7.23
C MET A 55 12.81 -14.51 -8.26
N VAL A 56 13.16 -14.59 -9.54
CA VAL A 56 12.39 -13.98 -10.64
C VAL A 56 11.07 -14.69 -10.84
N LYS A 57 11.07 -16.02 -10.79
CA LYS A 57 9.88 -16.84 -10.96
C LYS A 57 8.86 -16.64 -9.83
N ASN A 58 9.35 -16.49 -8.61
CA ASN A 58 8.54 -16.47 -7.39
C ASN A 58 8.38 -15.05 -6.80
N ILE A 59 8.33 -14.01 -7.64
CA ILE A 59 8.05 -12.63 -7.19
C ILE A 59 6.68 -12.59 -6.50
N LEU A 60 5.71 -13.32 -7.04
CA LEU A 60 4.41 -13.54 -6.43
C LEU A 60 4.30 -15.00 -5.97
N PRO A 61 3.88 -15.27 -4.73
CA PRO A 61 3.57 -16.61 -4.27
C PRO A 61 2.38 -17.22 -5.02
N ASP A 62 2.31 -18.55 -5.02
CA ASP A 62 1.15 -19.26 -5.55
C ASP A 62 -0.13 -18.81 -4.85
N GLY A 63 -1.19 -18.58 -5.63
CA GLY A 63 -2.48 -18.14 -5.14
C GLY A 63 -2.62 -16.63 -4.93
N VAL A 64 -1.60 -15.84 -5.26
CA VAL A 64 -1.68 -14.38 -5.29
C VAL A 64 -1.91 -13.91 -6.72
N GLU A 65 -2.94 -13.10 -6.92
CA GLU A 65 -3.30 -12.53 -8.21
C GLU A 65 -2.99 -11.03 -8.27
N CYS A 66 -2.57 -10.54 -9.45
CA CYS A 66 -2.36 -9.12 -9.72
C CYS A 66 -3.36 -8.63 -10.76
N ILE A 67 -4.02 -7.52 -10.45
CA ILE A 67 -4.93 -6.82 -11.35
C ILE A 67 -4.42 -5.40 -11.55
N PHE A 68 -4.33 -4.95 -12.79
CA PHE A 68 -3.87 -3.61 -13.11
C PHE A 68 -5.02 -2.75 -13.60
N VAL A 69 -5.26 -1.65 -12.90
CA VAL A 69 -6.31 -0.67 -13.22
C VAL A 69 -5.65 0.67 -13.53
N ARG A 70 -6.16 1.37 -14.53
CA ARG A 70 -5.59 2.66 -14.93
C ARG A 70 -6.37 3.82 -14.33
N GLN A 71 -5.65 4.70 -13.65
CA GLN A 71 -6.07 6.07 -13.44
C GLN A 71 -5.64 6.89 -14.64
N SER A 72 -6.58 7.21 -15.53
CA SER A 72 -6.30 7.96 -16.76
C SER A 72 -5.97 9.43 -16.51
N GLU A 73 -6.60 10.02 -15.50
CA GLU A 73 -6.42 11.41 -15.07
C GLU A 73 -5.96 11.45 -13.62
N GLN A 74 -4.93 12.23 -13.33
CA GLN A 74 -4.35 12.32 -11.98
C GLN A 74 -5.18 13.27 -11.09
N LEU A 75 -6.31 12.81 -10.60
CA LEU A 75 -7.24 13.57 -9.75
C LEU A 75 -7.07 13.28 -8.24
N GLY A 76 -5.90 12.80 -7.85
CA GLY A 76 -5.56 12.52 -6.45
C GLY A 76 -5.84 11.09 -5.99
N LEU A 77 -5.54 10.82 -4.70
CA LEU A 77 -5.61 9.48 -4.10
C LEU A 77 -7.03 8.92 -4.09
N GLY A 78 -8.01 9.71 -3.65
CA GLY A 78 -9.40 9.26 -3.61
C GLY A 78 -9.91 8.81 -4.98
N HIS A 79 -9.56 9.52 -6.04
CA HIS A 79 -9.89 9.13 -7.41
C HIS A 79 -9.14 7.85 -7.84
N ALA A 80 -7.89 7.67 -7.40
CA ALA A 80 -7.16 6.43 -7.68
C ALA A 80 -7.87 5.22 -7.07
N VAL A 81 -8.31 5.33 -5.81
CA VAL A 81 -9.09 4.28 -5.13
C VAL A 81 -10.41 4.03 -5.87
N LEU A 82 -11.11 5.08 -6.27
CA LEU A 82 -12.37 4.98 -7.02
C LEU A 82 -12.20 4.27 -8.38
N CYS A 83 -11.04 4.39 -9.03
CA CYS A 83 -10.78 3.64 -10.27
C CYS A 83 -10.82 2.11 -10.07
N ALA A 84 -10.60 1.62 -8.87
CA ALA A 84 -10.64 0.20 -8.54
C ALA A 84 -12.03 -0.30 -8.11
N GLU A 85 -13.03 0.58 -7.93
CA GLU A 85 -14.37 0.28 -7.39
C GLU A 85 -15.00 -0.97 -8.01
N ARG A 86 -15.00 -1.08 -9.35
CA ARG A 86 -15.65 -2.20 -10.06
C ARG A 86 -14.94 -3.54 -9.86
N VAL A 87 -13.65 -3.49 -9.53
CA VAL A 87 -12.82 -4.70 -9.29
C VAL A 87 -12.95 -5.13 -7.84
N VAL A 88 -12.96 -4.18 -6.91
CA VAL A 88 -13.10 -4.42 -5.48
C VAL A 88 -14.53 -4.85 -5.12
N GLY A 89 -15.55 -4.26 -5.78
CA GLY A 89 -16.95 -4.51 -5.44
C GLY A 89 -17.27 -4.10 -4.00
N ASP A 90 -17.98 -4.96 -3.29
CA ASP A 90 -18.40 -4.74 -1.90
C ASP A 90 -17.46 -5.39 -0.87
N GLU A 91 -16.30 -5.87 -1.31
CA GLU A 91 -15.33 -6.53 -0.43
C GLU A 91 -14.52 -5.51 0.39
N PRO A 92 -14.17 -5.84 1.64
CA PRO A 92 -13.21 -5.07 2.39
C PRO A 92 -11.84 -5.06 1.68
N PHE A 93 -11.19 -3.90 1.66
CA PHE A 93 -9.90 -3.76 1.00
C PHE A 93 -8.94 -2.90 1.82
N ALA A 94 -7.66 -3.06 1.57
CA ALA A 94 -6.61 -2.21 2.12
C ALA A 94 -6.03 -1.30 1.03
N VAL A 95 -5.66 -0.08 1.41
CA VAL A 95 -4.94 0.86 0.54
C VAL A 95 -3.53 1.04 1.07
N LEU A 96 -2.55 0.75 0.22
CA LEU A 96 -1.13 0.93 0.53
C LEU A 96 -0.51 1.93 -0.43
N LEU A 97 0.02 3.03 0.11
CA LEU A 97 0.79 3.98 -0.68
C LEU A 97 2.21 3.43 -0.87
N ALA A 98 2.61 3.24 -2.12
CA ALA A 98 3.86 2.56 -2.47
C ALA A 98 5.12 3.40 -2.22
N ASP A 99 4.99 4.71 -2.08
CA ASP A 99 6.04 5.66 -1.74
C ASP A 99 6.29 5.77 -0.23
N ASP A 100 5.37 5.27 0.60
CA ASP A 100 5.55 5.14 2.03
C ASP A 100 6.20 3.78 2.36
N PHE A 101 7.53 3.79 2.54
CA PHE A 101 8.26 2.60 2.98
C PHE A 101 8.21 2.47 4.50
N ILE A 102 7.43 1.51 4.97
CA ILE A 102 7.20 1.28 6.40
C ILE A 102 7.96 0.05 6.86
N THR A 103 8.75 0.20 7.92
CA THR A 103 9.35 -0.92 8.64
C THR A 103 8.73 -1.03 10.02
N CYS A 104 8.39 -2.23 10.42
CA CYS A 104 7.83 -2.49 11.74
C CYS A 104 8.44 -3.75 12.35
N ARG A 105 8.33 -3.87 13.67
CA ARG A 105 8.59 -5.14 14.35
C ARG A 105 7.30 -5.94 14.44
N GLY A 106 7.32 -7.22 14.09
CA GLY A 106 6.16 -8.09 14.17
C GLY A 106 5.48 -8.33 12.82
N ARG A 107 4.15 -8.35 12.81
CA ARG A 107 3.34 -8.85 11.67
C ARG A 107 3.18 -7.87 10.51
N GLY A 108 3.53 -6.62 10.67
CA GLY A 108 3.27 -5.58 9.68
C GLY A 108 2.06 -4.71 10.00
N VAL A 109 2.13 -3.46 9.53
CA VAL A 109 1.07 -2.47 9.79
C VAL A 109 -0.24 -2.90 9.14
N THR A 110 -0.21 -3.35 7.89
CA THR A 110 -1.41 -3.80 7.16
C THR A 110 -2.08 -4.99 7.85
N ALA A 111 -1.30 -5.95 8.38
CA ALA A 111 -1.85 -7.08 9.14
C ALA A 111 -2.53 -6.64 10.44
N ASP A 112 -1.98 -5.62 11.11
CA ASP A 112 -2.57 -5.07 12.33
C ASP A 112 -3.87 -4.31 12.04
N LEU A 113 -3.93 -3.54 10.93
CA LEU A 113 -5.16 -2.87 10.48
C LEU A 113 -6.24 -3.89 10.09
N ALA A 114 -5.89 -4.92 9.33
CA ALA A 114 -6.82 -5.98 8.94
C ALA A 114 -7.42 -6.69 10.16
N ARG A 115 -6.60 -6.95 11.18
CA ARG A 115 -7.08 -7.53 12.44
C ARG A 115 -8.00 -6.58 13.19
N ALA A 116 -7.66 -5.30 13.27
CA ALA A 116 -8.48 -4.29 13.92
C ALA A 116 -9.83 -4.11 13.20
N PHE A 117 -9.82 -4.15 11.87
CA PHE A 117 -11.04 -4.15 11.06
C PHE A 117 -11.93 -5.37 11.37
N LYS A 118 -11.37 -6.58 11.40
CA LYS A 118 -12.13 -7.81 11.73
C LYS A 118 -12.83 -7.74 13.09
N VAL A 119 -12.27 -6.99 14.04
CA VAL A 119 -12.86 -6.82 15.38
C VAL A 119 -13.89 -5.71 15.41
N SER A 120 -13.63 -4.58 14.74
CA SER A 120 -14.44 -3.37 14.86
C SER A 120 -15.50 -3.21 13.77
N GLY A 121 -15.28 -3.81 12.60
CA GLY A 121 -16.06 -3.56 11.38
C GLY A 121 -15.95 -2.14 10.85
N LYS A 122 -14.99 -1.35 11.34
CA LYS A 122 -14.79 0.05 10.96
C LYS A 122 -13.52 0.24 10.17
N THR A 123 -13.51 1.20 9.26
CA THR A 123 -12.30 1.62 8.55
C THR A 123 -11.17 1.92 9.53
N GLN A 124 -9.99 1.44 9.23
CA GLN A 124 -8.78 1.62 10.02
C GLN A 124 -7.83 2.57 9.32
N LEU A 125 -7.02 3.29 10.09
CA LEU A 125 -6.03 4.23 9.61
C LEU A 125 -4.74 4.06 10.40
N SER A 126 -3.63 3.88 9.71
CA SER A 126 -2.32 3.88 10.35
C SER A 126 -1.82 5.29 10.61
N VAL A 127 -1.31 5.52 11.80
CA VAL A 127 -0.80 6.83 12.21
C VAL A 127 0.57 6.71 12.88
N MET A 128 1.33 7.79 12.78
CA MET A 128 2.59 7.97 13.51
C MET A 128 2.59 9.33 14.19
N GLU A 129 3.09 9.39 15.41
CA GLU A 129 3.25 10.66 16.11
C GLU A 129 4.57 11.32 15.70
N ILE A 130 4.48 12.58 15.25
CA ILE A 130 5.64 13.41 14.94
C ILE A 130 5.46 14.80 15.55
N HIS A 131 6.57 15.45 15.86
CA HIS A 131 6.59 16.80 16.40
C HIS A 131 7.42 17.73 15.52
N GLY A 132 7.07 19.02 15.55
CA GLY A 132 7.83 20.06 14.86
C GLY A 132 7.36 20.30 13.41
N PRO A 133 8.16 21.03 12.61
CA PRO A 133 7.73 21.57 11.31
C PRO A 133 7.47 20.50 10.25
N ASP A 134 8.00 19.29 10.42
CA ASP A 134 7.82 18.22 9.45
C ASP A 134 6.37 17.75 9.34
N ILE A 135 5.52 18.03 10.33
CA ILE A 135 4.08 17.72 10.31
C ILE A 135 3.39 18.31 9.06
N GLN A 136 3.87 19.47 8.57
CA GLN A 136 3.34 20.16 7.41
C GLN A 136 3.51 19.41 6.08
N LYS A 137 4.24 18.28 6.08
CA LYS A 137 4.47 17.45 4.89
C LYS A 137 3.41 16.37 4.70
N TYR A 138 2.56 16.14 5.71
CA TYR A 138 1.66 14.98 5.80
C TYR A 138 0.20 15.38 6.02
N GLY A 139 -0.67 14.44 5.75
CA GLY A 139 -2.04 14.50 6.24
C GLY A 139 -2.09 14.28 7.76
N VAL A 140 -2.67 15.22 8.49
CA VAL A 140 -2.74 15.20 9.95
C VAL A 140 -4.14 14.81 10.41
N VAL A 141 -4.22 13.85 11.32
CA VAL A 141 -5.46 13.33 11.84
C VAL A 141 -6.06 14.31 12.82
N ALA A 142 -7.34 14.64 12.62
CA ALA A 142 -8.17 15.29 13.63
C ALA A 142 -8.82 14.18 14.49
N PRO A 143 -8.44 14.04 15.77
CA PRO A 143 -9.03 13.04 16.66
C PRO A 143 -10.54 13.26 16.83
N GLY A 144 -11.28 12.18 16.92
CA GLY A 144 -12.71 12.23 17.27
C GLY A 144 -12.96 12.25 18.78
N ALA A 145 -14.23 12.27 19.15
CA ALA A 145 -14.65 12.32 20.56
C ALA A 145 -14.35 11.01 21.31
N GLU A 146 -14.43 9.87 20.62
CA GLU A 146 -14.16 8.57 21.21
C GLU A 146 -12.67 8.24 21.14
N PRO A 147 -12.12 7.47 22.10
CA PRO A 147 -10.73 7.03 22.03
C PRO A 147 -10.41 6.31 20.72
N ARG A 148 -9.33 6.69 20.07
CA ARG A 148 -8.88 6.14 18.77
C ARG A 148 -9.87 6.33 17.62
N SER A 149 -10.80 7.27 17.71
CA SER A 149 -11.64 7.66 16.60
C SER A 149 -11.05 8.84 15.83
N VAL A 150 -11.39 8.92 14.54
CA VAL A 150 -10.94 9.96 13.62
C VAL A 150 -12.15 10.80 13.22
N ALA A 151 -12.09 12.10 13.45
CA ALA A 151 -13.09 13.05 12.99
C ALA A 151 -12.81 13.56 11.57
N GLY A 152 -11.54 13.55 11.15
CA GLY A 152 -11.15 14.01 9.83
C GLY A 152 -9.64 13.97 9.62
N LEU A 153 -9.24 14.37 8.42
CA LEU A 153 -7.84 14.53 8.00
C LEU A 153 -7.68 15.94 7.43
N VAL A 154 -6.60 16.62 7.82
CA VAL A 154 -6.22 17.92 7.28
C VAL A 154 -4.91 17.74 6.51
N GLU A 155 -4.97 17.94 5.21
CA GLU A 155 -3.81 17.76 4.32
C GLU A 155 -2.83 18.93 4.50
N LYS A 156 -1.60 18.61 4.86
CA LYS A 156 -0.46 19.53 4.96
C LYS A 156 -0.80 20.86 5.66
N PRO A 157 -1.32 20.81 6.90
CA PRO A 157 -1.68 22.03 7.62
C PRO A 157 -0.46 22.89 7.94
N GLU A 158 -0.66 24.17 8.15
CA GLU A 158 0.33 25.00 8.83
C GLU A 158 0.52 24.48 10.27
N LEU A 159 1.73 24.64 10.81
CA LEU A 159 2.09 24.01 12.10
C LEU A 159 1.15 24.42 13.23
N ASP A 160 0.74 25.68 13.26
CA ASP A 160 -0.18 26.25 14.26
C ASP A 160 -1.65 25.87 14.05
N LYS A 161 -1.99 25.30 12.88
CA LYS A 161 -3.32 24.84 12.51
C LYS A 161 -3.44 23.32 12.50
N ALA A 162 -2.37 22.60 12.81
CA ALA A 162 -2.37 21.15 12.85
C ALA A 162 -3.31 20.66 13.99
N PRO A 163 -4.30 19.80 13.69
CA PRO A 163 -5.28 19.38 14.69
C PRO A 163 -4.71 18.42 15.73
N SER A 164 -3.56 17.81 15.46
CA SER A 164 -2.83 16.90 16.36
C SER A 164 -1.38 16.72 15.90
N ASN A 165 -0.64 15.87 16.59
CA ASN A 165 0.68 15.40 16.17
C ASN A 165 0.64 14.03 15.44
N LEU A 166 -0.54 13.53 15.10
CA LEU A 166 -0.74 12.24 14.47
C LEU A 166 -0.82 12.40 12.94
N ILE A 167 0.20 11.94 12.23
CA ILE A 167 0.21 11.93 10.77
C ILE A 167 -0.29 10.59 10.23
N SER A 168 -0.96 10.61 9.08
CA SER A 168 -1.26 9.41 8.30
C SER A 168 0.00 8.91 7.59
N ILE A 169 0.22 7.60 7.61
CA ILE A 169 1.40 6.94 7.02
C ILE A 169 1.04 5.98 5.89
N GLY A 170 0.04 6.31 5.11
CA GLY A 170 -0.27 5.64 3.85
C GLY A 170 -0.67 4.17 3.93
N ARG A 171 -1.28 3.75 5.04
CA ARG A 171 -1.94 2.45 5.19
C ARG A 171 -3.34 2.66 5.76
N TYR A 172 -4.33 2.19 5.00
CA TYR A 172 -5.75 2.36 5.29
C TYR A 172 -6.50 1.05 5.18
#